data_43d8e63d09a42ec12f28ef52c6db8e89
#
_entry.id   43d8e63d09a42ec12f28ef52c6db8e89
#
_cell.length_a   1.000
_cell.length_b   1.000
_cell.length_c   1.000
_cell.angle_alpha   90.00
_cell.angle_beta   90.00
_cell.angle_gamma   90.00
#
_symmetry.space_group_name_H-M   'P 1'
#
loop_
_entity.id
_entity.type
_entity.pdbx_description
1 polymer ?
#
loop_
_entity_poly.entity_id
_entity_poly.type
_entity_poly.pdbx_seq_one_letter_code
_entity_poly.pdbx_strand_id
1 'polypeptide(L)'
;LSFIQGLRNGCPTQEAEVITMDPTHFFYFVVYQVFPYVVITVWLIGSFIRFLTHPYTVKSQSSEFLGSKKEINWGARFFHVGVIGLLFGHLLGLFVPKQFLLDFGITPQMTQQIEIVAGGACAILCLVGVGLMIHRRIKNPRIRKTSRPSDWLVLVILAAVLIMGATSIVNSALYDHSGEGLLDFVNWAIALVTLQPDAYTYLINAATPQKIHIFIGLCVFLIVPFTRLIHIWSGYASPIYLLRNIQKMRMNGAPMRDDHPVHVPERNTD
;
A
#
# COMPACT_ATOMS: atom_id res chain seq x y z
N LEU A 1 18.53 67.77 -23.32
CA LEU A 1 17.42 67.66 -22.33
C LEU A 1 16.41 66.59 -22.65
N SER A 2 16.43 65.96 -23.87
CA SER A 2 15.49 64.87 -24.29
C SER A 2 15.97 63.46 -23.95
N PHE A 3 17.22 63.26 -23.45
CA PHE A 3 17.77 61.92 -23.15
C PHE A 3 17.51 61.48 -21.70
N ILE A 4 17.14 62.39 -20.83
CA ILE A 4 16.89 62.06 -19.41
C ILE A 4 15.40 61.72 -19.12
N GLN A 5 14.53 61.97 -20.07
CA GLN A 5 13.08 61.67 -19.95
C GLN A 5 12.71 60.25 -20.31
N GLY A 6 13.63 59.48 -20.96
CA GLY A 6 13.40 58.09 -21.37
C GLY A 6 13.67 57.03 -20.26
N LEU A 7 14.31 57.42 -19.16
CA LEU A 7 14.68 56.46 -18.06
C LEU A 7 13.64 56.43 -16.92
N ARG A 8 12.54 57.13 -17.05
CA ARG A 8 11.51 57.22 -15.98
C ARG A 8 10.27 56.35 -16.25
N ASN A 9 10.21 55.70 -17.42
CA ASN A 9 9.07 54.85 -17.76
C ASN A 9 9.47 53.39 -17.63
N GLY A 10 9.18 52.84 -16.45
CA GLY A 10 8.72 51.47 -16.26
C GLY A 10 9.77 50.41 -16.33
N CYS A 11 10.50 50.22 -15.24
CA CYS A 11 10.58 48.87 -14.74
C CYS A 11 9.17 48.55 -14.21
N PRO A 12 8.39 47.60 -14.79
CA PRO A 12 7.26 47.09 -14.06
C PRO A 12 7.86 46.47 -12.81
N THR A 13 7.57 47.09 -11.66
CA THR A 13 7.62 46.39 -10.40
C THR A 13 6.79 45.13 -10.62
N GLN A 14 7.44 44.03 -10.89
CA GLN A 14 6.86 42.73 -10.63
C GLN A 14 6.54 42.78 -9.14
N GLU A 15 5.36 43.27 -8.82
CA GLU A 15 4.74 42.96 -7.54
C GLU A 15 4.84 41.43 -7.46
N ALA A 16 5.57 40.97 -6.49
CA ALA A 16 5.58 39.56 -6.14
C ALA A 16 4.11 39.23 -5.87
N GLU A 17 3.44 38.74 -6.91
CA GLU A 17 2.11 38.16 -6.79
C GLU A 17 2.30 37.08 -5.72
N VAL A 18 1.90 37.43 -4.52
CA VAL A 18 1.77 36.43 -3.45
C VAL A 18 0.76 35.46 -4.04
N ILE A 19 1.26 34.39 -4.62
CA ILE A 19 0.44 33.29 -5.15
C ILE A 19 -0.26 32.73 -3.92
N THR A 20 -1.39 33.33 -3.60
CA THR A 20 -2.35 32.74 -2.65
C THR A 20 -2.88 31.53 -3.37
N MET A 21 -2.26 30.35 -3.14
CA MET A 21 -2.80 29.11 -3.62
C MET A 21 -4.26 29.04 -3.22
N ASP A 22 -5.15 28.87 -4.20
CA ASP A 22 -6.56 28.60 -3.94
C ASP A 22 -6.62 27.48 -2.90
N PRO A 23 -7.44 27.58 -1.84
CA PRO A 23 -7.57 26.56 -0.79
C PRO A 23 -7.76 25.15 -1.33
N THR A 24 -8.43 25.01 -2.47
CA THR A 24 -8.63 23.75 -3.16
C THR A 24 -7.31 23.18 -3.70
N HIS A 25 -6.52 23.99 -4.38
CA HIS A 25 -5.19 23.59 -4.89
C HIS A 25 -4.24 23.26 -3.75
N PHE A 26 -4.26 24.03 -2.65
CA PHE A 26 -3.47 23.74 -1.48
C PHE A 26 -3.83 22.38 -0.85
N PHE A 27 -5.13 22.06 -0.75
CA PHE A 27 -5.58 20.75 -0.28
C PHE A 27 -5.06 19.60 -1.16
N TYR A 28 -5.19 19.72 -2.48
CA TYR A 28 -4.68 18.71 -3.43
C TYR A 28 -3.16 18.57 -3.33
N PHE A 29 -2.44 19.66 -3.21
CA PHE A 29 -0.99 19.65 -3.00
C PHE A 29 -0.60 18.88 -1.74
N VAL A 30 -1.24 19.15 -0.61
CA VAL A 30 -0.95 18.44 0.65
C VAL A 30 -1.26 16.95 0.54
N VAL A 31 -2.42 16.59 -0.01
CA VAL A 31 -2.91 15.21 -0.02
C VAL A 31 -2.26 14.35 -1.11
N TYR A 32 -2.01 14.90 -2.30
CA TYR A 32 -1.55 14.11 -3.45
C TYR A 32 -0.12 14.42 -3.91
N GLN A 33 0.55 15.41 -3.30
CA GLN A 33 1.96 15.70 -3.52
C GLN A 33 2.80 15.38 -2.28
N VAL A 34 2.48 15.96 -1.13
CA VAL A 34 3.29 15.84 0.09
C VAL A 34 3.04 14.52 0.82
N PHE A 35 1.77 14.18 1.03
CA PHE A 35 1.37 13.00 1.80
C PHE A 35 1.94 11.69 1.27
N PRO A 36 2.00 11.40 -0.05
CA PRO A 36 2.64 10.18 -0.57
C PRO A 36 4.08 10.01 -0.12
N TYR A 37 4.88 11.08 -0.09
CA TYR A 37 6.27 11.00 0.37
C TYR A 37 6.37 10.71 1.87
N VAL A 38 5.50 11.33 2.67
CA VAL A 38 5.41 11.03 4.10
C VAL A 38 5.06 9.56 4.32
N VAL A 39 4.06 9.06 3.58
CA VAL A 39 3.62 7.66 3.66
C VAL A 39 4.73 6.68 3.31
N ILE A 40 5.41 6.90 2.17
CA ILE A 40 6.50 6.02 1.73
C ILE A 40 7.64 6.03 2.76
N THR A 41 7.99 7.21 3.28
CA THR A 41 9.03 7.37 4.30
C THR A 41 8.67 6.60 5.57
N VAL A 42 7.46 6.79 6.09
CA VAL A 42 6.99 6.09 7.31
C VAL A 42 6.89 4.59 7.06
N TRP A 43 6.39 4.16 5.92
CA TRP A 43 6.29 2.74 5.56
C TRP A 43 7.65 2.06 5.53
N LEU A 44 8.64 2.62 4.83
CA LEU A 44 9.96 2.02 4.68
C LEU A 44 10.77 2.10 5.97
N ILE A 45 10.92 3.32 6.53
CA ILE A 45 11.72 3.54 7.75
C ILE A 45 11.06 2.87 8.95
N GLY A 46 9.74 3.01 9.13
CA GLY A 46 9.00 2.38 10.21
C GLY A 46 9.07 0.85 10.17
N SER A 47 8.95 0.26 8.97
CA SER A 47 9.10 -1.20 8.78
C SER A 47 10.52 -1.65 9.09
N PHE A 48 11.53 -0.89 8.67
CA PHE A 48 12.94 -1.18 8.94
C PHE A 48 13.26 -1.09 10.45
N ILE A 49 12.82 -0.03 11.12
CA ILE A 49 12.99 0.12 12.57
C ILE A 49 12.33 -1.05 13.30
N ARG A 50 11.08 -1.39 12.94
CA ARG A 50 10.38 -2.51 13.57
C ARG A 50 11.08 -3.86 13.33
N PHE A 51 11.64 -4.07 12.15
CA PHE A 51 12.44 -5.25 11.87
C PHE A 51 13.71 -5.32 12.75
N LEU A 52 14.39 -4.20 12.97
CA LEU A 52 15.60 -4.15 13.79
C LEU A 52 15.30 -4.32 15.29
N THR A 53 14.22 -3.70 15.77
CA THR A 53 13.91 -3.65 17.22
C THR A 53 13.06 -4.81 17.69
N HIS A 54 12.08 -5.26 16.87
CA HIS A 54 11.10 -6.27 17.23
C HIS A 54 10.89 -7.32 16.12
N PRO A 55 11.95 -8.04 15.69
CA PRO A 55 11.88 -8.94 14.52
C PRO A 55 10.84 -10.05 14.69
N TYR A 56 10.62 -10.55 15.90
CA TYR A 56 9.62 -11.59 16.19
C TYR A 56 8.16 -11.14 15.98
N THR A 57 7.91 -9.85 15.87
CA THR A 57 6.57 -9.29 15.60
C THR A 57 6.25 -9.18 14.12
N VAL A 58 7.23 -9.40 13.23
CA VAL A 58 7.08 -9.35 11.77
C VAL A 58 6.47 -10.68 11.29
N LYS A 59 5.20 -10.90 11.63
CA LYS A 59 4.43 -12.10 11.28
C LYS A 59 2.93 -11.79 11.20
N SER A 60 2.17 -12.65 10.52
CA SER A 60 0.72 -12.46 10.30
C SER A 60 -0.14 -12.57 11.54
N GLN A 61 0.35 -13.17 12.64
CA GLN A 61 -0.40 -13.42 13.87
C GLN A 61 -1.75 -14.11 13.60
N SER A 62 -1.73 -15.25 12.91
CA SER A 62 -2.92 -15.98 12.53
C SER A 62 -3.74 -16.41 13.74
N SER A 63 -5.09 -16.29 13.63
CA SER A 63 -6.06 -16.85 14.58
C SER A 63 -6.55 -18.25 14.17
N GLU A 64 -5.72 -19.02 13.48
CA GLU A 64 -6.10 -20.31 12.87
C GLU A 64 -6.58 -21.33 13.92
N PHE A 65 -5.99 -21.32 15.12
CA PHE A 65 -6.38 -22.22 16.20
C PHE A 65 -7.71 -21.85 16.89
N LEU A 66 -8.27 -20.65 16.58
CA LEU A 66 -9.49 -20.17 17.19
C LEU A 66 -10.66 -20.25 16.19
N GLY A 67 -11.39 -21.36 16.17
CA GLY A 67 -12.60 -21.51 15.34
C GLY A 67 -12.41 -22.29 14.04
N SER A 68 -13.30 -22.10 13.05
CA SER A 68 -13.28 -22.86 11.80
C SER A 68 -12.03 -22.60 10.97
N LYS A 69 -11.22 -23.65 10.76
CA LYS A 69 -10.04 -23.60 9.90
C LYS A 69 -10.42 -23.38 8.43
N LYS A 70 -11.56 -23.92 7.99
CA LYS A 70 -12.01 -23.80 6.59
C LYS A 70 -12.27 -22.34 6.21
N GLU A 71 -13.00 -21.59 7.07
CA GLU A 71 -13.34 -20.19 6.79
C GLU A 71 -12.12 -19.29 6.70
N ILE A 72 -11.13 -19.45 7.60
CA ILE A 72 -9.92 -18.64 7.54
C ILE A 72 -9.05 -19.00 6.34
N ASN A 73 -8.95 -20.28 6.00
CA ASN A 73 -8.12 -20.73 4.88
C ASN A 73 -8.67 -20.24 3.55
N TRP A 74 -9.98 -20.32 3.33
CA TRP A 74 -10.60 -19.80 2.12
C TRP A 74 -10.58 -18.28 2.07
N GLY A 75 -10.92 -17.60 3.18
CA GLY A 75 -10.87 -16.14 3.25
C GLY A 75 -9.46 -15.61 2.98
N ALA A 76 -8.43 -16.22 3.59
CA ALA A 76 -7.05 -15.84 3.37
C ALA A 76 -6.58 -16.15 1.94
N ARG A 77 -6.93 -17.31 1.36
CA ARG A 77 -6.54 -17.65 -0.03
C ARG A 77 -7.15 -16.68 -1.03
N PHE A 78 -8.47 -16.45 -0.98
CA PHE A 78 -9.13 -15.52 -1.89
C PHE A 78 -8.54 -14.12 -1.76
N PHE A 79 -8.35 -13.63 -0.54
CA PHE A 79 -7.74 -12.33 -0.32
C PHE A 79 -6.33 -12.24 -0.89
N HIS A 80 -5.43 -13.21 -0.59
CA HIS A 80 -4.04 -13.14 -1.03
C HIS A 80 -3.90 -13.32 -2.56
N VAL A 81 -4.66 -14.22 -3.17
CA VAL A 81 -4.66 -14.35 -4.64
C VAL A 81 -5.12 -13.05 -5.29
N GLY A 82 -6.23 -12.49 -4.81
CA GLY A 82 -6.75 -11.23 -5.33
C GLY A 82 -5.81 -10.06 -5.10
N VAL A 83 -5.27 -9.87 -3.88
CA VAL A 83 -4.42 -8.72 -3.57
C VAL A 83 -3.06 -8.78 -4.26
N ILE A 84 -2.50 -9.97 -4.47
CA ILE A 84 -1.27 -10.14 -5.25
C ILE A 84 -1.53 -9.76 -6.71
N GLY A 85 -2.66 -10.21 -7.28
CA GLY A 85 -3.06 -9.82 -8.63
C GLY A 85 -3.30 -8.32 -8.76
N LEU A 86 -4.01 -7.68 -7.80
CA LEU A 86 -4.20 -6.23 -7.77
C LEU A 86 -2.88 -5.47 -7.64
N LEU A 87 -1.99 -5.90 -6.72
CA LEU A 87 -0.70 -5.26 -6.54
C LEU A 87 0.14 -5.33 -7.83
N PHE A 88 0.15 -6.49 -8.47
CA PHE A 88 0.87 -6.67 -9.74
C PHE A 88 0.26 -5.80 -10.85
N GLY A 89 -1.07 -5.74 -10.95
CA GLY A 89 -1.77 -4.86 -11.89
C GLY A 89 -1.44 -3.38 -11.65
N HIS A 90 -1.42 -2.91 -10.40
CA HIS A 90 -1.03 -1.54 -10.07
C HIS A 90 0.43 -1.24 -10.41
N LEU A 91 1.36 -2.18 -10.14
CA LEU A 91 2.77 -1.98 -10.50
C LEU A 91 2.96 -1.89 -12.02
N LEU A 92 2.30 -2.75 -12.77
CA LEU A 92 2.36 -2.69 -14.23
C LEU A 92 1.63 -1.45 -14.78
N GLY A 93 0.42 -1.18 -14.31
CA GLY A 93 -0.41 -0.08 -14.80
C GLY A 93 0.18 1.30 -14.50
N LEU A 94 0.81 1.50 -13.33
CA LEU A 94 1.34 2.80 -12.91
C LEU A 94 2.78 3.07 -13.35
N PHE A 95 3.61 2.03 -13.49
CA PHE A 95 5.06 2.22 -13.69
C PHE A 95 5.59 1.76 -15.05
N VAL A 96 4.78 1.06 -15.87
CA VAL A 96 5.18 0.75 -17.24
C VAL A 96 4.96 1.98 -18.12
N PRO A 97 6.00 2.52 -18.77
CA PRO A 97 5.87 3.71 -19.61
C PRO A 97 4.85 3.48 -20.74
N LYS A 98 3.98 4.47 -20.97
CA LYS A 98 2.97 4.43 -22.04
C LYS A 98 3.59 4.13 -23.41
N GLN A 99 4.73 4.75 -23.72
CA GLN A 99 5.41 4.55 -24.98
C GLN A 99 5.77 3.07 -25.20
N PHE A 100 6.27 2.41 -24.16
CA PHE A 100 6.58 0.98 -24.21
C PHE A 100 5.36 0.13 -24.58
N LEU A 101 4.19 0.43 -23.99
CA LEU A 101 2.94 -0.29 -24.32
C LEU A 101 2.50 -0.04 -25.76
N LEU A 102 2.61 1.21 -26.22
CA LEU A 102 2.28 1.59 -27.59
C LEU A 102 3.18 0.92 -28.63
N ASP A 103 4.48 0.75 -28.32
CA ASP A 103 5.44 0.05 -29.20
C ASP A 103 5.08 -1.44 -29.39
N PHE A 104 4.35 -2.02 -28.44
CA PHE A 104 3.75 -3.36 -28.55
C PHE A 104 2.33 -3.36 -29.10
N GLY A 105 1.81 -2.22 -29.57
CA GLY A 105 0.46 -2.08 -30.10
C GLY A 105 -0.65 -2.09 -29.04
N ILE A 106 -0.31 -1.93 -27.75
CA ILE A 106 -1.27 -1.88 -26.66
C ILE A 106 -1.73 -0.43 -26.47
N THR A 107 -2.97 -0.15 -26.85
CA THR A 107 -3.56 1.19 -26.71
C THR A 107 -4.02 1.45 -25.28
N PRO A 108 -4.21 2.74 -24.88
CA PRO A 108 -4.76 3.08 -23.55
C PRO A 108 -6.12 2.40 -23.27
N GLN A 109 -6.98 2.30 -24.28
CA GLN A 109 -8.26 1.62 -24.18
C GLN A 109 -8.10 0.12 -23.91
N MET A 110 -7.14 -0.54 -24.56
CA MET A 110 -6.85 -1.96 -24.31
C MET A 110 -6.32 -2.16 -22.88
N THR A 111 -5.43 -1.28 -22.41
CA THR A 111 -4.92 -1.32 -21.03
C THR A 111 -6.06 -1.16 -20.04
N GLN A 112 -6.95 -0.19 -20.25
CA GLN A 112 -8.13 0.03 -19.42
C GLN A 112 -9.07 -1.20 -19.41
N GLN A 113 -9.32 -1.82 -20.55
CA GLN A 113 -10.15 -3.02 -20.61
C GLN A 113 -9.53 -4.19 -19.83
N ILE A 114 -8.21 -4.38 -19.95
CA ILE A 114 -7.47 -5.38 -19.16
C ILE A 114 -7.62 -5.09 -17.66
N GLU A 115 -7.49 -3.84 -17.24
CA GLU A 115 -7.66 -3.44 -15.84
C GLU A 115 -9.09 -3.65 -15.34
N ILE A 116 -10.10 -3.33 -16.14
CA ILE A 116 -11.51 -3.55 -15.78
C ILE A 116 -11.77 -5.04 -15.57
N VAL A 117 -11.33 -5.90 -16.48
CA VAL A 117 -11.60 -7.35 -16.43
C VAL A 117 -10.74 -8.04 -15.37
N ALA A 118 -9.42 -7.91 -15.46
CA ALA A 118 -8.50 -8.58 -14.55
C ALA A 118 -8.52 -7.96 -13.14
N GLY A 119 -8.50 -6.62 -13.06
CA GLY A 119 -8.63 -5.89 -11.81
C GLY A 119 -9.97 -6.13 -11.13
N GLY A 120 -11.06 -6.14 -11.89
CA GLY A 120 -12.41 -6.45 -11.41
C GLY A 120 -12.50 -7.87 -10.83
N ALA A 121 -11.98 -8.88 -11.53
CA ALA A 121 -11.93 -10.27 -11.03
C ALA A 121 -11.12 -10.37 -9.71
N CYS A 122 -9.94 -9.75 -9.67
CA CYS A 122 -9.11 -9.71 -8.46
C CYS A 122 -9.79 -8.96 -7.30
N ALA A 123 -10.49 -7.85 -7.60
CA ALA A 123 -11.24 -7.09 -6.60
C ALA A 123 -12.38 -7.92 -5.99
N ILE A 124 -13.12 -8.70 -6.79
CA ILE A 124 -14.16 -9.61 -6.31
C ILE A 124 -13.55 -10.66 -5.38
N LEU A 125 -12.42 -11.29 -5.76
CA LEU A 125 -11.73 -12.25 -4.91
C LEU A 125 -11.32 -11.63 -3.58
N CYS A 126 -10.75 -10.43 -3.59
CA CYS A 126 -10.38 -9.69 -2.38
C CYS A 126 -11.59 -9.38 -1.50
N LEU A 127 -12.69 -8.89 -2.08
CA LEU A 127 -13.90 -8.55 -1.33
C LEU A 127 -14.53 -9.78 -0.69
N VAL A 128 -14.61 -10.90 -1.40
CA VAL A 128 -15.06 -12.18 -0.85
C VAL A 128 -14.14 -12.62 0.29
N GLY A 129 -12.81 -12.54 0.11
CA GLY A 129 -11.83 -12.90 1.12
C GLY A 129 -11.95 -12.06 2.40
N VAL A 130 -11.99 -10.73 2.26
CA VAL A 130 -12.18 -9.80 3.39
C VAL A 130 -13.54 -10.02 4.05
N GLY A 131 -14.61 -10.20 3.27
CA GLY A 131 -15.95 -10.50 3.76
C GLY A 131 -16.01 -11.76 4.63
N LEU A 132 -15.37 -12.84 4.19
CA LEU A 132 -15.26 -14.08 4.98
C LEU A 132 -14.47 -13.86 6.28
N MET A 133 -13.39 -13.09 6.25
CA MET A 133 -12.60 -12.78 7.45
C MET A 133 -13.38 -11.90 8.43
N ILE A 134 -14.14 -10.91 7.96
CA ILE A 134 -15.01 -10.07 8.79
C ILE A 134 -16.16 -10.91 9.37
N HIS A 135 -16.85 -11.69 8.54
CA HIS A 135 -17.95 -12.57 8.96
C HIS A 135 -17.52 -13.51 10.10
N ARG A 136 -16.39 -14.21 9.89
CA ARG A 136 -15.81 -15.10 10.90
C ARG A 136 -15.52 -14.38 12.21
N ARG A 137 -15.00 -13.15 12.14
CA ARG A 137 -14.66 -12.36 13.33
C ARG A 137 -15.87 -11.86 14.09
N ILE A 138 -16.95 -11.52 13.38
CA ILE A 138 -18.23 -11.11 14.00
C ILE A 138 -18.91 -12.32 14.62
N LYS A 139 -18.99 -13.45 13.91
CA LYS A 139 -19.75 -14.64 14.31
C LYS A 139 -19.11 -15.39 15.48
N ASN A 140 -17.78 -15.40 15.58
CA ASN A 140 -17.09 -16.18 16.61
C ASN A 140 -16.72 -15.29 17.82
N PRO A 141 -17.39 -15.47 18.99
CA PRO A 141 -17.14 -14.63 20.17
C PRO A 141 -15.72 -14.79 20.74
N ARG A 142 -15.08 -15.96 20.57
CA ARG A 142 -13.71 -16.18 21.02
C ARG A 142 -12.74 -15.33 20.22
N ILE A 143 -12.89 -15.30 18.88
CA ILE A 143 -12.04 -14.49 18.00
C ILE A 143 -12.29 -13.00 18.27
N ARG A 144 -13.55 -12.60 18.46
CA ARG A 144 -13.90 -11.21 18.74
C ARG A 144 -13.26 -10.69 20.04
N LYS A 145 -13.29 -11.50 21.11
CA LYS A 145 -12.67 -11.13 22.41
C LYS A 145 -11.14 -11.06 22.35
N THR A 146 -10.49 -11.86 21.52
CA THR A 146 -9.02 -11.88 21.36
C THR A 146 -8.52 -10.92 20.29
N SER A 147 -9.41 -10.27 19.53
CA SER A 147 -9.06 -9.32 18.48
C SER A 147 -8.63 -7.98 19.06
N ARG A 148 -7.50 -7.47 18.60
CA ARG A 148 -7.00 -6.14 18.96
C ARG A 148 -7.73 -5.08 18.12
N PRO A 149 -7.85 -3.82 18.59
CA PRO A 149 -8.39 -2.72 17.79
C PRO A 149 -7.70 -2.56 16.43
N SER A 150 -6.37 -2.74 16.38
CA SER A 150 -5.61 -2.71 15.12
C SER A 150 -6.04 -3.77 14.11
N ASP A 151 -6.57 -4.92 14.56
CA ASP A 151 -7.06 -5.96 13.67
C ASP A 151 -8.37 -5.58 12.98
N TRP A 152 -9.23 -4.87 13.69
CA TRP A 152 -10.44 -4.29 13.15
C TRP A 152 -10.13 -3.15 12.20
N LEU A 153 -9.22 -2.24 12.60
CA LEU A 153 -8.78 -1.14 11.75
C LEU A 153 -8.28 -1.66 10.39
N VAL A 154 -7.41 -2.68 10.39
CA VAL A 154 -6.90 -3.26 9.15
C VAL A 154 -8.01 -3.82 8.27
N LEU A 155 -8.97 -4.57 8.84
CA LEU A 155 -10.06 -5.14 8.04
C LEU A 155 -10.99 -4.07 7.48
N VAL A 156 -11.30 -3.04 8.26
CA VAL A 156 -12.18 -1.95 7.84
C VAL A 156 -11.52 -1.13 6.73
N ILE A 157 -10.25 -0.74 6.90
CA ILE A 157 -9.55 0.06 5.89
C ILE A 157 -9.30 -0.72 4.59
N LEU A 158 -9.01 -2.03 4.69
CA LEU A 158 -8.91 -2.91 3.53
C LEU A 158 -10.25 -3.07 2.81
N ALA A 159 -11.35 -3.24 3.54
CA ALA A 159 -12.68 -3.27 2.95
C ALA A 159 -13.00 -1.94 2.25
N ALA A 160 -12.70 -0.81 2.89
CA ALA A 160 -12.95 0.52 2.33
C ALA A 160 -12.14 0.76 1.04
N VAL A 161 -10.84 0.46 1.02
CA VAL A 161 -10.01 0.64 -0.19
C VAL A 161 -10.48 -0.27 -1.34
N LEU A 162 -10.89 -1.51 -1.04
CA LEU A 162 -11.39 -2.44 -2.05
C LEU A 162 -12.74 -2.00 -2.61
N ILE A 163 -13.65 -1.52 -1.77
CA ILE A 163 -14.95 -0.98 -2.21
C ILE A 163 -14.74 0.26 -3.11
N MET A 164 -13.88 1.18 -2.68
CA MET A 164 -13.60 2.39 -3.48
C MET A 164 -12.88 2.04 -4.79
N GLY A 165 -11.98 1.05 -4.78
CA GLY A 165 -11.36 0.54 -6.00
C GLY A 165 -12.36 -0.10 -6.96
N ALA A 166 -13.26 -0.95 -6.45
CA ALA A 166 -14.34 -1.52 -7.25
C ALA A 166 -15.26 -0.43 -7.83
N THR A 167 -15.58 0.59 -7.03
CA THR A 167 -16.36 1.75 -7.49
C THR A 167 -15.62 2.53 -8.57
N SER A 168 -14.28 2.67 -8.46
CA SER A 168 -13.45 3.30 -9.49
C SER A 168 -13.49 2.53 -10.81
N ILE A 169 -13.41 1.19 -10.76
CA ILE A 169 -13.52 0.33 -11.94
C ILE A 169 -14.89 0.51 -12.62
N VAL A 170 -15.98 0.50 -11.85
CA VAL A 170 -17.33 0.72 -12.38
C VAL A 170 -17.46 2.11 -12.99
N ASN A 171 -16.93 3.14 -12.33
CA ASN A 171 -16.95 4.50 -12.85
C ASN A 171 -16.17 4.61 -14.17
N SER A 172 -14.98 4.00 -14.24
CA SER A 172 -14.17 3.98 -15.45
C SER A 172 -14.89 3.24 -16.60
N ALA A 173 -15.51 2.10 -16.30
CA ALA A 173 -16.26 1.33 -17.30
C ALA A 173 -17.49 2.05 -17.87
N LEU A 174 -18.15 2.91 -17.06
CA LEU A 174 -19.37 3.60 -17.46
C LEU A 174 -19.12 4.98 -18.12
N TYR A 175 -18.08 5.68 -17.72
CA TYR A 175 -17.90 7.09 -18.08
C TYR A 175 -16.58 7.40 -18.82
N ASP A 176 -15.56 6.55 -18.72
CA ASP A 176 -14.30 6.73 -19.41
C ASP A 176 -14.14 5.65 -20.49
N HIS A 177 -14.45 5.98 -21.73
CA HIS A 177 -14.29 5.05 -22.86
C HIS A 177 -12.98 5.28 -23.61
N SER A 178 -12.25 6.36 -23.30
CA SER A 178 -11.01 6.75 -23.97
C SER A 178 -9.75 6.16 -23.30
N GLY A 179 -9.82 5.83 -22.01
CA GLY A 179 -8.67 5.47 -21.18
C GLY A 179 -7.80 6.67 -20.79
N GLU A 180 -8.26 7.91 -21.01
CA GLU A 180 -7.51 9.11 -20.65
C GLU A 180 -7.41 9.29 -19.14
N GLY A 181 -8.48 8.95 -18.41
CA GLY A 181 -8.48 9.02 -16.95
C GLY A 181 -7.44 8.10 -16.32
N LEU A 182 -7.13 6.94 -16.95
CA LEU A 182 -6.05 6.07 -16.53
C LEU A 182 -4.68 6.74 -16.69
N LEU A 183 -4.49 7.48 -17.79
CA LEU A 183 -3.22 8.16 -18.07
C LEU A 183 -2.88 9.23 -17.04
N ASP A 184 -3.87 9.92 -16.50
CA ASP A 184 -3.67 10.91 -15.45
C ASP A 184 -3.07 10.27 -14.18
N PHE A 185 -3.51 9.05 -13.83
CA PHE A 185 -2.91 8.32 -12.69
C PHE A 185 -1.49 7.86 -12.97
N VAL A 186 -1.22 7.39 -14.19
CA VAL A 186 0.13 7.00 -14.62
C VAL A 186 1.06 8.21 -14.57
N ASN A 187 0.63 9.34 -15.13
CA ASN A 187 1.39 10.58 -15.13
C ASN A 187 1.63 11.10 -13.71
N TRP A 188 0.61 11.04 -12.83
CA TRP A 188 0.75 11.38 -11.43
C TRP A 188 1.79 10.51 -10.73
N ALA A 189 1.72 9.19 -10.88
CA ALA A 189 2.64 8.26 -10.23
C ALA A 189 4.08 8.47 -10.72
N ILE A 190 4.29 8.64 -12.03
CA ILE A 190 5.60 8.92 -12.62
C ILE A 190 6.13 10.28 -12.14
N ALA A 191 5.28 11.31 -12.11
CA ALA A 191 5.66 12.64 -11.63
C ALA A 191 6.09 12.62 -10.15
N LEU A 192 5.43 11.82 -9.31
CA LEU A 192 5.85 11.62 -7.92
C LEU A 192 7.22 10.94 -7.83
N VAL A 193 7.44 9.84 -8.57
CA VAL A 193 8.70 9.10 -8.54
C VAL A 193 9.85 9.93 -9.11
N THR A 194 9.59 10.76 -10.11
CA THR A 194 10.57 11.68 -10.70
C THR A 194 10.70 13.01 -9.96
N LEU A 195 10.04 13.15 -8.80
CA LEU A 195 10.10 14.34 -7.92
C LEU A 195 9.65 15.64 -8.60
N GLN A 196 8.69 15.57 -9.53
CA GLN A 196 8.13 16.77 -10.17
C GLN A 196 7.26 17.54 -9.16
N PRO A 197 7.37 18.89 -9.13
CA PRO A 197 6.70 19.70 -8.10
C PRO A 197 5.17 19.75 -8.25
N ASP A 198 4.64 19.49 -9.45
CA ASP A 198 3.24 19.71 -9.79
C ASP A 198 2.45 18.41 -10.05
N ALA A 199 2.92 17.26 -9.50
CA ALA A 199 2.29 15.97 -9.72
C ALA A 199 0.79 15.97 -9.33
N TYR A 200 0.40 16.68 -8.27
CA TYR A 200 -0.99 16.75 -7.80
C TYR A 200 -1.96 17.29 -8.86
N THR A 201 -1.47 18.08 -9.84
CA THR A 201 -2.32 18.70 -10.88
C THR A 201 -3.01 17.65 -11.76
N TYR A 202 -2.38 16.52 -12.02
CA TYR A 202 -2.98 15.41 -12.76
C TYR A 202 -4.26 14.87 -12.10
N LEU A 203 -4.38 14.99 -10.78
CA LEU A 203 -5.53 14.46 -10.05
C LEU A 203 -6.65 15.49 -9.81
N ILE A 204 -6.48 16.76 -10.16
CA ILE A 204 -7.51 17.78 -9.93
C ILE A 204 -8.83 17.40 -10.60
N ASN A 205 -8.78 16.97 -11.86
CA ASN A 205 -9.94 16.62 -12.66
C ASN A 205 -10.32 15.13 -12.59
N ALA A 206 -9.54 14.31 -11.87
CA ALA A 206 -9.84 12.89 -11.72
C ALA A 206 -11.17 12.67 -11.00
N ALA A 207 -11.85 11.55 -11.26
CA ALA A 207 -13.12 11.25 -10.63
C ALA A 207 -12.98 11.02 -9.11
N THR A 208 -13.99 11.43 -8.36
CA THR A 208 -13.99 11.36 -6.89
C THR A 208 -13.71 9.96 -6.33
N PRO A 209 -14.30 8.86 -6.85
CA PRO A 209 -14.01 7.51 -6.34
C PRO A 209 -12.52 7.14 -6.44
N GLN A 210 -11.87 7.54 -7.52
CA GLN A 210 -10.44 7.28 -7.73
C GLN A 210 -9.57 8.05 -6.74
N LYS A 211 -9.87 9.34 -6.53
CA LYS A 211 -9.18 10.17 -5.53
C LYS A 211 -9.27 9.58 -4.13
N ILE A 212 -10.47 9.16 -3.73
CA ILE A 212 -10.69 8.53 -2.42
C ILE A 212 -9.96 7.19 -2.33
N HIS A 213 -9.98 6.38 -3.40
CA HIS A 213 -9.24 5.12 -3.45
C HIS A 213 -7.75 5.31 -3.24
N ILE A 214 -7.12 6.27 -3.93
CA ILE A 214 -5.70 6.61 -3.77
C ILE A 214 -5.43 7.03 -2.32
N PHE A 215 -6.22 7.93 -1.76
CA PHE A 215 -6.02 8.41 -0.39
C PHE A 215 -6.11 7.28 0.64
N ILE A 216 -7.14 6.43 0.57
CA ILE A 216 -7.28 5.28 1.47
C ILE A 216 -6.15 4.27 1.23
N GLY A 217 -5.73 4.05 -0.02
CA GLY A 217 -4.58 3.22 -0.37
C GLY A 217 -3.28 3.70 0.29
N LEU A 218 -3.02 5.00 0.25
CA LEU A 218 -1.90 5.60 0.98
C LEU A 218 -2.02 5.37 2.49
N CYS A 219 -3.21 5.52 3.07
CA CYS A 219 -3.44 5.20 4.49
C CYS A 219 -3.17 3.72 4.82
N VAL A 220 -3.47 2.78 3.90
CA VAL A 220 -3.11 1.35 4.08
C VAL A 220 -1.59 1.20 4.21
N PHE A 221 -0.80 1.83 3.33
CA PHE A 221 0.67 1.78 3.42
C PHE A 221 1.18 2.44 4.70
N LEU A 222 0.59 3.56 5.12
CA LEU A 222 0.96 4.27 6.34
C LEU A 222 0.86 3.39 7.59
N ILE A 223 -0.18 2.56 7.69
CA ILE A 223 -0.41 1.71 8.86
C ILE A 223 0.35 0.37 8.85
N VAL A 224 1.01 0.01 7.74
CA VAL A 224 1.77 -1.26 7.63
C VAL A 224 2.74 -1.46 8.80
N PRO A 225 3.66 -0.52 9.11
CA PRO A 225 4.66 -0.75 10.17
C PRO A 225 4.06 -0.89 11.57
N PHE A 226 2.83 -0.42 11.79
CA PHE A 226 2.17 -0.41 13.10
C PHE A 226 1.20 -1.57 13.31
N THR A 227 0.89 -2.31 12.25
CA THR A 227 -0.15 -3.35 12.25
C THR A 227 0.42 -4.72 11.87
N ARG A 228 -0.48 -5.70 11.74
CA ARG A 228 -0.14 -7.04 11.22
C ARG A 228 0.19 -7.04 9.72
N LEU A 229 -0.12 -5.97 8.98
CA LEU A 229 0.24 -5.87 7.56
C LEU A 229 1.76 -5.91 7.33
N ILE A 230 2.57 -5.68 8.36
CA ILE A 230 4.03 -5.84 8.30
C ILE A 230 4.46 -7.24 7.82
N HIS A 231 3.58 -8.26 7.89
CA HIS A 231 3.90 -9.61 7.42
C HIS A 231 4.21 -9.67 5.91
N ILE A 232 3.88 -8.64 5.14
CA ILE A 232 4.30 -8.54 3.73
C ILE A 232 5.81 -8.66 3.58
N TRP A 233 6.57 -8.25 4.61
CA TRP A 233 8.02 -8.35 4.66
C TRP A 233 8.52 -9.67 5.25
N SER A 234 7.66 -10.52 5.80
CA SER A 234 8.08 -11.72 6.56
C SER A 234 8.88 -12.71 5.72
N GLY A 235 8.55 -12.87 4.44
CA GLY A 235 9.28 -13.73 3.52
C GLY A 235 10.74 -13.30 3.32
N TYR A 236 11.01 -12.00 3.32
CA TYR A 236 12.37 -11.45 3.15
C TYR A 236 13.08 -11.27 4.49
N ALA A 237 12.35 -10.96 5.54
CA ALA A 237 12.90 -10.72 6.86
C ALA A 237 13.45 -11.99 7.52
N SER A 238 12.81 -13.13 7.32
CA SER A 238 13.18 -14.40 7.96
C SER A 238 14.59 -14.89 7.58
N PRO A 239 15.01 -14.94 6.30
CA PRO A 239 16.37 -15.30 5.91
C PRO A 239 17.43 -14.37 6.50
N ILE A 240 17.19 -13.04 6.42
CA ILE A 240 18.11 -12.04 6.98
C ILE A 240 18.27 -12.20 8.48
N TYR A 241 17.18 -12.48 9.19
CA TYR A 241 17.20 -12.71 10.63
C TYR A 241 17.99 -13.96 11.00
N LEU A 242 17.83 -15.07 10.27
CA LEU A 242 18.59 -16.29 10.48
C LEU A 242 20.08 -16.07 10.26
N LEU A 243 20.47 -15.39 9.18
CA LEU A 243 21.86 -15.04 8.91
C LEU A 243 22.47 -14.20 10.04
N ARG A 244 21.73 -13.20 10.55
CA ARG A 244 22.19 -12.35 11.66
C ARG A 244 22.39 -13.16 12.96
N ASN A 245 21.53 -14.13 13.26
CA ASN A 245 21.66 -14.97 14.45
C ASN A 245 22.85 -15.93 14.34
N ILE A 246 23.08 -16.51 13.18
CA ILE A 246 24.26 -17.33 12.91
C ILE A 246 25.55 -16.51 13.11
N GLN A 247 25.59 -15.27 12.62
CA GLN A 247 26.74 -14.39 12.82
C GLN A 247 26.96 -14.05 14.31
N LYS A 248 25.89 -13.75 15.06
CA LYS A 248 25.98 -13.48 16.51
C LYS A 248 26.50 -14.69 17.27
N MET A 249 26.05 -15.91 16.96
CA MET A 249 26.57 -17.13 17.56
C MET A 249 28.05 -17.35 17.24
N ARG A 250 28.50 -17.05 16.03
CA ARG A 250 29.92 -17.13 15.64
C ARG A 250 30.79 -16.09 16.33
N MET A 251 30.29 -14.86 16.51
CA MET A 251 31.04 -13.76 17.14
C MET A 251 31.20 -13.95 18.65
N ASN A 252 30.22 -14.51 19.32
CA ASN A 252 30.26 -14.65 20.78
C ASN A 252 31.07 -15.85 21.26
N GLY A 253 31.61 -16.69 20.35
CA GLY A 253 32.59 -17.74 20.68
C GLY A 253 32.22 -18.69 21.84
N ALA A 254 30.98 -18.60 22.33
CA ALA A 254 30.54 -19.49 23.40
C ALA A 254 30.35 -20.89 22.82
N PRO A 255 31.10 -21.89 23.28
CA PRO A 255 30.79 -23.25 22.95
C PRO A 255 29.33 -23.50 23.39
N MET A 256 28.57 -24.22 22.56
CA MET A 256 27.29 -24.75 23.04
C MET A 256 27.59 -25.53 24.34
N ARG A 257 27.06 -24.98 25.40
CA ARG A 257 27.17 -25.64 26.70
C ARG A 257 26.20 -26.81 26.65
N ASP A 258 26.74 -28.00 26.48
CA ASP A 258 25.99 -29.26 26.51
C ASP A 258 25.57 -29.65 27.96
N ASP A 259 25.30 -28.65 28.78
CA ASP A 259 25.08 -28.81 30.23
C ASP A 259 23.60 -28.94 30.61
N HIS A 260 22.75 -29.33 29.71
CA HIS A 260 21.45 -29.86 30.11
C HIS A 260 21.53 -31.37 30.11
N PRO A 261 21.78 -32.03 31.30
CA PRO A 261 21.55 -33.45 31.41
C PRO A 261 20.09 -33.70 31.06
N VAL A 262 19.88 -34.43 29.97
CA VAL A 262 18.56 -34.95 29.63
C VAL A 262 18.16 -35.84 30.78
N HIS A 263 17.27 -35.36 31.64
CA HIS A 263 16.65 -36.17 32.68
C HIS A 263 15.77 -37.20 31.96
N VAL A 264 16.37 -38.36 31.69
CA VAL A 264 15.61 -39.53 31.21
C VAL A 264 14.93 -40.09 32.47
N PRO A 265 13.59 -40.03 32.56
CA PRO A 265 12.91 -40.66 33.68
C PRO A 265 13.16 -42.16 33.59
N GLU A 266 13.73 -42.75 34.69
CA GLU A 266 13.88 -44.17 34.82
C GLU A 266 12.50 -44.83 34.66
N ARG A 267 12.44 -45.75 33.73
CA ARG A 267 11.26 -46.57 33.49
C ARG A 267 11.22 -47.61 34.60
N ASN A 268 10.34 -47.40 35.59
CA ASN A 268 10.08 -48.44 36.61
C ASN A 268 9.61 -49.69 35.89
N THR A 269 10.44 -50.71 35.93
CA THR A 269 10.09 -52.09 35.60
C THR A 269 9.66 -52.74 36.89
N ASP A 270 8.35 -52.77 37.15
CA ASP A 270 7.69 -53.76 38.03
C ASP A 270 6.53 -54.35 37.23
#